data_201201f348318419336695e74e09a0c7
#
_entry.id   201201f348318419336695e74e09a0c7
#
_cell.length_a   1.000
_cell.length_b   1.000
_cell.length_c   1.000
_cell.angle_alpha   90.00
_cell.angle_beta   90.00
_cell.angle_gamma   90.00
#
_symmetry.space_group_name_H-M   'P 1'
#
loop_
_entity.id
_entity.type
_entity.pdbx_description
1 polymer ?
#
loop_
_entity_poly.entity_id
_entity_poly.type
_entity_poly.pdbx_seq_one_letter_code
_entity_poly.pdbx_strand_id
1 'polypeptide(L)'
;MYTSQHSVLPGLLQTEDYARAVLSRHPGVTDEVVNSRVAARMGRRAVLTRDDPPLFWAVLDEMALRRQYGGAKVMRDALLHLADMARLPNITVQVIPANGNYHVGLQGSLVIAEKSGALASVFTGDADDGRTSDEVDRVNRLSVRFRHLQTVAMTPDESLGLIERIAETHEHLAQVELQRQQRQ
;
A
#
# COMPACT_ATOMS: atom_id res chain seq x y z
N MET A 1 -5.37 -1.60 13.09
CA MET A 1 -5.73 -2.07 11.72
C MET A 1 -4.48 -2.63 11.05
N TYR A 2 -4.59 -3.73 10.33
CA TYR A 2 -3.48 -4.41 9.64
C TYR A 2 -3.80 -4.57 8.17
N THR A 3 -2.80 -4.44 7.29
CA THR A 3 -2.96 -4.71 5.86
C THR A 3 -1.75 -5.40 5.28
N SER A 4 -1.95 -6.32 4.33
CA SER A 4 -0.88 -6.80 3.46
C SER A 4 -1.20 -6.53 2.00
N GLN A 5 -0.22 -6.06 1.24
CA GLN A 5 -0.35 -5.68 -0.15
C GLN A 5 0.84 -6.23 -0.95
N HIS A 6 0.58 -6.87 -2.09
CA HIS A 6 1.60 -7.48 -2.94
C HIS A 6 1.81 -6.78 -4.28
N SER A 7 0.90 -5.90 -4.69
CA SER A 7 0.94 -5.29 -6.03
C SER A 7 0.83 -3.78 -6.05
N VAL A 8 0.16 -3.18 -5.06
CA VAL A 8 -0.06 -1.73 -4.95
C VAL A 8 0.19 -1.24 -3.53
N LEU A 9 0.46 0.04 -3.33
CA LEU A 9 0.54 0.64 -2.01
C LEU A 9 -0.84 0.59 -1.31
N PRO A 10 -0.90 0.48 0.04
CA PRO A 10 -2.16 0.54 0.79
C PRO A 10 -2.91 1.85 0.51
N GLY A 11 -4.21 1.77 0.28
CA GLY A 11 -5.03 2.92 -0.10
C GLY A 11 -4.93 4.12 0.85
N LEU A 12 -4.73 3.88 2.15
CA LEU A 12 -4.55 4.94 3.16
C LEU A 12 -3.17 5.61 3.11
N LEU A 13 -2.19 5.00 2.45
CA LEU A 13 -0.82 5.52 2.31
C LEU A 13 -0.51 6.01 0.88
N GLN A 14 -1.52 6.09 0.00
CA GLN A 14 -1.33 6.55 -1.38
C GLN A 14 -1.38 8.08 -1.47
N THR A 15 -0.60 8.66 -2.38
CA THR A 15 -0.82 10.02 -2.87
C THR A 15 -1.99 10.06 -3.86
N GLU A 16 -2.52 11.24 -4.13
CA GLU A 16 -3.64 11.42 -5.08
C GLU A 16 -3.26 10.94 -6.48
N ASP A 17 -2.09 11.35 -6.99
CA ASP A 17 -1.61 10.99 -8.33
C ASP A 17 -1.41 9.48 -8.47
N TYR A 18 -0.84 8.82 -7.44
CA TYR A 18 -0.71 7.36 -7.42
C TYR A 18 -2.08 6.68 -7.42
N ALA A 19 -3.00 7.14 -6.57
CA ALA A 19 -4.37 6.60 -6.50
C ALA A 19 -5.08 6.74 -7.85
N ARG A 20 -4.94 7.89 -8.51
CA ARG A 20 -5.48 8.16 -9.83
C ARG A 20 -4.88 7.22 -10.88
N ALA A 21 -3.55 7.07 -10.89
CA ALA A 21 -2.86 6.19 -11.82
C ALA A 21 -3.29 4.71 -11.70
N VAL A 22 -3.58 4.24 -10.48
CA VAL A 22 -4.08 2.89 -10.26
C VAL A 22 -5.54 2.75 -10.67
N LEU A 23 -6.40 3.69 -10.28
CA LEU A 23 -7.85 3.60 -10.48
C LEU A 23 -8.28 3.81 -11.94
N SER A 24 -7.55 4.62 -12.71
CA SER A 24 -7.83 4.86 -14.13
C SER A 24 -7.49 3.68 -15.05
N ARG A 25 -6.84 2.62 -14.54
CA ARG A 25 -6.47 1.45 -15.35
C ARG A 25 -7.58 0.38 -15.45
N HIS A 26 -8.69 0.56 -14.72
CA HIS A 26 -9.82 -0.36 -14.87
C HIS A 26 -10.52 -0.15 -16.20
N PRO A 27 -10.74 -1.22 -16.99
CA PRO A 27 -11.46 -1.12 -18.26
C PRO A 27 -12.86 -0.52 -18.08
N GLY A 28 -13.25 0.41 -18.97
CA GLY A 28 -14.58 1.00 -18.97
C GLY A 28 -14.88 2.02 -17.86
N VAL A 29 -13.88 2.38 -17.02
CA VAL A 29 -14.08 3.41 -16.00
C VAL A 29 -14.06 4.80 -16.63
N THR A 30 -15.02 5.67 -16.29
CA THR A 30 -15.04 7.07 -16.72
C THR A 30 -14.24 7.97 -15.77
N ASP A 31 -13.84 9.15 -16.25
CA ASP A 31 -13.10 10.12 -15.44
C ASP A 31 -13.89 10.58 -14.22
N GLU A 32 -15.22 10.71 -14.30
CA GLU A 32 -16.08 11.05 -13.16
C GLU A 32 -16.02 9.98 -12.08
N VAL A 33 -16.05 8.71 -12.47
CA VAL A 33 -15.93 7.57 -11.53
C VAL A 33 -14.54 7.54 -10.90
N VAL A 34 -13.48 7.78 -11.67
CA VAL A 34 -12.11 7.88 -11.15
C VAL A 34 -12.01 9.02 -10.14
N ASN A 35 -12.48 10.23 -10.50
CA ASN A 35 -12.44 11.40 -9.62
C ASN A 35 -13.18 11.14 -8.30
N SER A 36 -14.38 10.56 -8.36
CA SER A 36 -15.17 10.21 -7.17
C SER A 36 -14.43 9.20 -6.28
N ARG A 37 -13.84 8.14 -6.87
CA ARG A 37 -13.09 7.12 -6.13
C ARG A 37 -11.81 7.67 -5.51
N VAL A 38 -11.08 8.54 -6.22
CA VAL A 38 -9.89 9.23 -5.71
C VAL A 38 -10.27 10.12 -4.54
N ALA A 39 -11.27 10.98 -4.67
CA ALA A 39 -11.74 11.85 -3.59
C ALA A 39 -12.14 11.06 -2.34
N ALA A 40 -12.93 9.97 -2.50
CA ALA A 40 -13.31 9.09 -1.41
C ALA A 40 -12.08 8.41 -0.75
N ARG A 41 -11.04 8.05 -1.52
CA ARG A 41 -9.79 7.46 -1.00
C ARG A 41 -8.99 8.49 -0.22
N MET A 42 -8.83 9.71 -0.74
CA MET A 42 -8.12 10.79 -0.05
C MET A 42 -8.83 11.19 1.24
N GLY A 43 -10.16 11.30 1.23
CA GLY A 43 -10.93 11.59 2.44
C GLY A 43 -10.73 10.58 3.58
N ARG A 44 -10.52 9.30 3.26
CA ARG A 44 -10.25 8.26 4.27
C ARG A 44 -8.87 8.35 4.92
N ARG A 45 -7.88 9.01 4.29
CA ARG A 45 -6.52 9.14 4.84
C ARG A 45 -6.48 9.87 6.18
N ALA A 46 -7.38 10.84 6.38
CA ALA A 46 -7.47 11.63 7.60
C ALA A 46 -7.62 10.77 8.88
N VAL A 47 -8.07 9.52 8.76
CA VAL A 47 -8.16 8.61 9.91
C VAL A 47 -6.81 8.31 10.55
N LEU A 48 -5.71 8.36 9.78
CA LEU A 48 -4.36 8.05 10.27
C LEU A 48 -3.69 9.25 10.97
N THR A 49 -4.20 10.47 10.80
CA THR A 49 -3.60 11.72 11.31
C THR A 49 -4.54 12.53 12.19
N ARG A 50 -5.70 11.97 12.58
CA ARG A 50 -6.63 12.60 13.52
C ARG A 50 -6.05 12.60 14.96
N ASP A 51 -6.71 13.30 15.91
CA ASP A 51 -6.24 13.42 17.31
C ASP A 51 -6.06 12.08 18.04
N ASP A 52 -6.91 11.08 17.75
CA ASP A 52 -6.77 9.70 18.26
C ASP A 52 -6.68 8.73 17.05
N PRO A 53 -5.49 8.62 16.43
CA PRO A 53 -5.34 7.81 15.24
C PRO A 53 -5.22 6.32 15.63
N PRO A 54 -5.77 5.40 14.81
CA PRO A 54 -5.59 3.98 15.04
C PRO A 54 -4.13 3.56 14.79
N LEU A 55 -3.66 2.54 15.50
CA LEU A 55 -2.45 1.84 15.11
C LEU A 55 -2.66 1.16 13.75
N PHE A 56 -1.72 1.38 12.84
CA PHE A 56 -1.76 0.88 11.47
C PHE A 56 -0.49 0.12 11.13
N TRP A 57 -0.62 -1.16 10.79
CA TRP A 57 0.47 -2.00 10.29
C TRP A 57 0.28 -2.35 8.83
N ALA A 58 1.29 -2.12 8.01
CA ALA A 58 1.33 -2.50 6.61
C ALA A 58 2.52 -3.44 6.35
N VAL A 59 2.25 -4.62 5.78
CA VAL A 59 3.27 -5.49 5.23
C VAL A 59 3.15 -5.48 3.72
N LEU A 60 4.21 -5.04 3.04
CA LEU A 60 4.25 -4.83 1.59
C LEU A 60 5.22 -5.83 0.96
N ASP A 61 4.86 -6.37 -0.20
CA ASP A 61 5.84 -7.01 -1.07
C ASP A 61 6.70 -5.93 -1.75
N GLU A 62 8.00 -6.14 -1.86
CA GLU A 62 8.92 -5.19 -2.50
C GLU A 62 8.51 -4.84 -3.93
N MET A 63 7.86 -5.76 -4.66
CA MET A 63 7.40 -5.49 -6.01
C MET A 63 6.31 -4.43 -6.08
N ALA A 64 5.54 -4.21 -5.00
CA ALA A 64 4.60 -3.09 -4.91
C ALA A 64 5.31 -1.72 -4.92
N LEU A 65 6.57 -1.65 -4.47
CA LEU A 65 7.40 -0.44 -4.46
C LEU A 65 8.12 -0.21 -5.79
N ARG A 66 8.42 -1.29 -6.53
CA ARG A 66 9.20 -1.24 -7.78
C ARG A 66 8.34 -1.07 -9.03
N ARG A 67 7.08 -1.54 -8.99
CA ARG A 67 6.18 -1.46 -10.13
C ARG A 67 5.72 -0.02 -10.36
N GLN A 68 5.97 0.51 -11.55
CA GLN A 68 5.60 1.88 -11.91
C GLN A 68 4.10 2.01 -12.21
N TYR A 69 3.41 2.84 -11.42
CA TYR A 69 2.07 3.32 -11.67
C TYR A 69 2.13 4.85 -11.90
N GLY A 70 1.68 5.33 -13.04
CA GLY A 70 1.67 6.75 -13.36
C GLY A 70 3.03 7.35 -13.78
N GLY A 71 4.06 6.50 -13.98
CA GLY A 71 5.41 6.92 -14.33
C GLY A 71 6.34 7.12 -13.12
N ALA A 72 7.62 7.37 -13.40
CA ALA A 72 8.67 7.41 -12.39
C ALA A 72 8.46 8.54 -11.35
N LYS A 73 8.02 9.72 -11.78
CA LYS A 73 7.74 10.86 -10.88
C LYS A 73 6.63 10.53 -9.87
N VAL A 74 5.52 9.93 -10.33
CA VAL A 74 4.39 9.56 -9.45
C VAL A 74 4.83 8.51 -8.44
N MET A 75 5.63 7.53 -8.84
CA MET A 75 6.17 6.52 -7.95
C MET A 75 7.12 7.10 -6.91
N ARG A 76 8.05 7.97 -7.32
CA ARG A 76 8.94 8.69 -6.39
C ARG A 76 8.13 9.41 -5.31
N ASP A 77 7.17 10.24 -5.73
CA ASP A 77 6.37 11.06 -4.82
C ASP A 77 5.53 10.20 -3.87
N ALA A 78 5.00 9.07 -4.37
CA ALA A 78 4.26 8.11 -3.56
C ALA A 78 5.15 7.39 -2.53
N LEU A 79 6.40 7.04 -2.89
CA LEU A 79 7.34 6.37 -1.99
C LEU A 79 7.91 7.33 -0.94
N LEU A 80 8.20 8.58 -1.29
CA LEU A 80 8.57 9.60 -0.32
C LEU A 80 7.46 9.85 0.68
N HIS A 81 6.22 9.98 0.22
CA HIS A 81 5.06 10.06 1.11
C HIS A 81 4.91 8.82 2.00
N LEU A 82 5.11 7.62 1.47
CA LEU A 82 5.09 6.38 2.25
C LEU A 82 6.16 6.38 3.35
N ALA A 83 7.38 6.85 3.04
CA ALA A 83 8.46 6.98 4.00
C ALA A 83 8.11 7.99 5.12
N ASP A 84 7.51 9.13 4.76
CA ASP A 84 7.06 10.13 5.76
C ASP A 84 5.98 9.57 6.67
N MET A 85 5.00 8.85 6.11
CA MET A 85 3.97 8.20 6.90
C MET A 85 4.53 7.10 7.81
N ALA A 86 5.53 6.34 7.35
CA ALA A 86 6.18 5.29 8.15
C ALA A 86 6.96 5.83 9.37
N ARG A 87 7.26 7.14 9.41
CA ARG A 87 7.89 7.81 10.58
C ARG A 87 6.90 8.20 11.66
N LEU A 88 5.60 8.15 11.38
CA LEU A 88 4.57 8.47 12.37
C LEU A 88 4.46 7.34 13.41
N PRO A 89 4.31 7.67 14.72
CA PRO A 89 4.36 6.68 15.80
C PRO A 89 3.24 5.64 15.79
N ASN A 90 2.14 5.93 15.10
CA ASN A 90 1.01 5.02 14.96
C ASN A 90 1.05 4.18 13.68
N ILE A 91 2.09 4.33 12.82
CA ILE A 91 2.18 3.63 11.53
C ILE A 91 3.46 2.78 11.51
N THR A 92 3.30 1.51 11.24
CA THR A 92 4.41 0.57 11.03
C THR A 92 4.33 0.04 9.60
N VAL A 93 5.42 0.19 8.85
CA VAL A 93 5.56 -0.36 7.50
C VAL A 93 6.71 -1.36 7.49
N GLN A 94 6.43 -2.57 7.01
CA GLN A 94 7.42 -3.60 6.80
C GLN A 94 7.38 -4.08 5.35
N VAL A 95 8.53 -4.43 4.79
CA VAL A 95 8.65 -4.90 3.41
C VAL A 95 9.18 -6.32 3.40
N ILE A 96 8.54 -7.19 2.62
CA ILE A 96 9.05 -8.52 2.30
C ILE A 96 9.94 -8.37 1.08
N PRO A 97 11.25 -8.70 1.19
CA PRO A 97 12.19 -8.52 0.09
C PRO A 97 11.90 -9.45 -1.09
N ALA A 98 12.10 -8.96 -2.31
CA ALA A 98 11.94 -9.73 -3.55
C ALA A 98 13.17 -10.63 -3.79
N ASN A 99 13.40 -11.59 -2.90
CA ASN A 99 14.51 -12.52 -2.95
C ASN A 99 14.19 -13.84 -3.68
N GLY A 100 13.08 -13.89 -4.43
CA GLY A 100 12.61 -15.07 -5.15
C GLY A 100 11.84 -16.09 -4.32
N ASN A 101 11.70 -15.90 -3.00
CA ASN A 101 10.95 -16.80 -2.15
C ASN A 101 9.45 -16.52 -2.23
N TYR A 102 8.67 -17.61 -2.30
CA TYR A 102 7.23 -17.52 -2.16
C TYR A 102 6.82 -17.16 -0.72
N HIS A 103 5.85 -16.27 -0.59
CA HIS A 103 5.18 -16.02 0.67
C HIS A 103 3.65 -15.95 0.48
N VAL A 104 2.90 -16.26 1.54
CA VAL A 104 1.43 -16.34 1.46
C VAL A 104 0.74 -15.01 1.10
N GLY A 105 1.43 -13.87 1.22
CA GLY A 105 0.94 -12.55 0.79
C GLY A 105 0.64 -12.45 -0.70
N LEU A 106 1.30 -13.27 -1.54
CA LEU A 106 1.08 -13.32 -2.99
C LEU A 106 -0.29 -13.90 -3.38
N GLN A 107 -1.00 -14.55 -2.44
CA GLN A 107 -2.35 -15.08 -2.69
C GLN A 107 -3.47 -14.04 -2.65
N GLY A 108 -3.15 -12.77 -2.42
CA GLY A 108 -4.10 -11.68 -2.41
C GLY A 108 -3.91 -10.72 -1.25
N SER A 109 -4.42 -9.50 -1.43
CA SER A 109 -4.37 -8.47 -0.41
C SER A 109 -5.38 -8.74 0.71
N LEU A 110 -5.06 -8.29 1.92
CA LEU A 110 -5.98 -8.35 3.05
C LEU A 110 -5.92 -7.06 3.87
N VAL A 111 -7.04 -6.73 4.50
CA VAL A 111 -7.15 -5.72 5.54
C VAL A 111 -7.87 -6.33 6.73
N ILE A 112 -7.32 -6.17 7.92
CA ILE A 112 -7.92 -6.62 9.18
C ILE A 112 -8.23 -5.38 10.01
N ALA A 113 -9.48 -5.21 10.40
CA ALA A 113 -9.91 -4.17 11.31
C ALA A 113 -10.11 -4.73 12.71
N GLU A 114 -9.68 -3.97 13.72
CA GLU A 114 -9.99 -4.24 15.14
C GLU A 114 -11.00 -3.23 15.64
N LYS A 115 -11.83 -3.67 16.56
CA LYS A 115 -12.75 -2.80 17.31
C LYS A 115 -12.59 -3.11 18.79
N SER A 116 -12.29 -2.07 19.58
CA SER A 116 -12.13 -2.20 21.06
C SER A 116 -11.10 -3.27 21.46
N GLY A 117 -9.99 -3.37 20.71
CA GLY A 117 -8.90 -4.34 20.98
C GLY A 117 -9.18 -5.79 20.55
N ALA A 118 -10.38 -6.07 20.00
CA ALA A 118 -10.72 -7.38 19.44
C ALA A 118 -10.75 -7.33 17.91
N LEU A 119 -10.34 -8.42 17.26
CA LEU A 119 -10.45 -8.58 15.82
C LEU A 119 -11.92 -8.57 15.41
N ALA A 120 -12.33 -7.60 14.56
CA ALA A 120 -13.73 -7.38 14.25
C ALA A 120 -14.11 -7.85 12.84
N SER A 121 -13.27 -7.59 11.85
CA SER A 121 -13.57 -7.95 10.46
C SER A 121 -12.32 -8.03 9.60
N VAL A 122 -12.42 -8.80 8.52
CA VAL A 122 -11.40 -8.86 7.48
C VAL A 122 -12.01 -8.49 6.13
N PHE A 123 -11.26 -7.74 5.35
CA PHE A 123 -11.53 -7.47 3.96
C PHE A 123 -10.45 -8.14 3.12
N THR A 124 -10.84 -8.92 2.13
CA THR A 124 -9.93 -9.48 1.13
C THR A 124 -10.27 -8.87 -0.22
N GLY A 125 -9.27 -8.28 -0.88
CA GLY A 125 -9.42 -7.78 -2.26
C GLY A 125 -9.36 -8.94 -3.23
N ASP A 126 -10.40 -9.07 -4.07
CA ASP A 126 -10.44 -9.97 -5.21
C ASP A 126 -10.49 -9.14 -6.51
N ALA A 127 -10.33 -9.81 -7.67
CA ALA A 127 -10.27 -9.12 -8.97
C ALA A 127 -11.56 -8.34 -9.29
N ASP A 128 -12.72 -8.85 -8.88
CA ASP A 128 -14.01 -8.25 -9.21
C ASP A 128 -14.67 -7.54 -8.03
N ASP A 129 -14.69 -8.16 -6.84
CA ASP A 129 -15.34 -7.60 -5.64
C ASP A 129 -14.55 -7.93 -4.37
N GLY A 130 -14.24 -6.93 -3.57
CA GLY A 130 -13.68 -7.16 -2.24
C GLY A 130 -14.73 -7.75 -1.30
N ARG A 131 -14.36 -8.80 -0.56
CA ARG A 131 -15.24 -9.47 0.41
C ARG A 131 -14.89 -9.06 1.84
N THR A 132 -15.86 -8.48 2.54
CA THR A 132 -15.79 -8.29 4.01
C THR A 132 -16.39 -9.51 4.71
N SER A 133 -15.75 -9.94 5.80
CA SER A 133 -16.25 -11.02 6.66
C SER A 133 -15.92 -10.70 8.12
N ASP A 134 -16.87 -10.96 9.01
CA ASP A 134 -16.76 -10.92 10.48
C ASP A 134 -16.83 -12.33 11.09
N GLU A 135 -16.82 -13.37 10.24
CA GLU A 135 -16.76 -14.76 10.69
C GLU A 135 -15.47 -15.01 11.49
N VAL A 136 -15.59 -15.40 12.75
CA VAL A 136 -14.50 -15.52 13.71
C VAL A 136 -13.36 -16.42 13.18
N ASP A 137 -13.70 -17.59 12.62
CA ASP A 137 -12.71 -18.54 12.10
C ASP A 137 -11.94 -17.96 10.91
N ARG A 138 -12.63 -17.21 10.01
CA ARG A 138 -11.99 -16.55 8.87
C ARG A 138 -11.07 -15.43 9.35
N VAL A 139 -11.54 -14.60 10.28
CA VAL A 139 -10.75 -13.53 10.90
C VAL A 139 -9.50 -14.10 11.56
N ASN A 140 -9.62 -15.17 12.34
CA ASN A 140 -8.50 -15.82 13.00
C ASN A 140 -7.48 -16.39 11.97
N ARG A 141 -7.94 -17.11 10.96
CA ARG A 141 -7.05 -17.67 9.91
C ARG A 141 -6.26 -16.58 9.21
N LEU A 142 -6.90 -15.46 8.82
CA LEU A 142 -6.24 -14.36 8.12
C LEU A 142 -5.31 -13.57 9.06
N SER A 143 -5.62 -13.48 10.34
CA SER A 143 -4.72 -12.90 11.36
C SER A 143 -3.46 -13.71 11.56
N VAL A 144 -3.57 -15.06 11.56
CA VAL A 144 -2.40 -15.96 11.59
C VAL A 144 -1.55 -15.75 10.34
N ARG A 145 -2.19 -15.63 9.15
CA ARG A 145 -1.51 -15.35 7.89
C ARG A 145 -0.76 -14.01 7.95
N PHE A 146 -1.37 -12.95 8.46
CA PHE A 146 -0.72 -11.64 8.60
C PHE A 146 0.51 -11.71 9.53
N ARG A 147 0.38 -12.35 10.69
CA ARG A 147 1.51 -12.56 11.61
C ARG A 147 2.65 -13.34 10.98
N HIS A 148 2.35 -14.36 10.18
CA HIS A 148 3.37 -15.07 9.43
C HIS A 148 4.09 -14.16 8.42
N LEU A 149 3.39 -13.25 7.72
CA LEU A 149 4.02 -12.29 6.83
C LEU A 149 4.99 -11.36 7.56
N GLN A 150 4.69 -10.96 8.79
CA GLN A 150 5.59 -10.15 9.61
C GLN A 150 6.89 -10.87 9.95
N THR A 151 6.89 -12.21 10.09
CA THR A 151 8.11 -12.99 10.41
C THR A 151 9.09 -13.09 9.22
N VAL A 152 8.62 -12.90 7.99
CA VAL A 152 9.44 -12.95 6.77
C VAL A 152 9.75 -11.57 6.21
N ALA A 153 9.16 -10.53 6.79
CA ALA A 153 9.41 -9.15 6.43
C ALA A 153 10.66 -8.59 7.14
N MET A 154 11.28 -7.61 6.52
CA MET A 154 12.34 -6.80 7.11
C MET A 154 11.82 -6.05 8.34
N THR A 155 12.72 -5.63 9.22
CA THR A 155 12.38 -4.71 10.31
C THR A 155 11.82 -3.39 9.76
N PRO A 156 11.08 -2.60 10.56
CA PRO A 156 10.59 -1.28 10.11
C PRO A 156 11.70 -0.35 9.61
N ASP A 157 12.85 -0.30 10.31
CA ASP A 157 13.98 0.57 9.93
C ASP A 157 14.65 0.13 8.63
N GLU A 158 14.88 -1.18 8.44
CA GLU A 158 15.38 -1.73 7.18
C GLU A 158 14.42 -1.48 6.03
N SER A 159 13.10 -1.61 6.28
CA SER A 159 12.03 -1.36 5.32
C SER A 159 12.00 0.12 4.91
N LEU A 160 12.13 1.04 5.86
CA LEU A 160 12.21 2.47 5.58
C LEU A 160 13.42 2.77 4.69
N GLY A 161 14.60 2.26 5.03
CA GLY A 161 15.79 2.44 4.21
C GLY A 161 15.66 1.85 2.80
N LEU A 162 14.93 0.73 2.63
CA LEU A 162 14.64 0.17 1.31
C LEU A 162 13.69 1.06 0.51
N ILE A 163 12.62 1.57 1.13
CA ILE A 163 11.65 2.49 0.50
C ILE A 163 12.37 3.73 -0.03
N GLU A 164 13.24 4.33 0.76
CA GLU A 164 14.02 5.53 0.39
C GLU A 164 14.95 5.25 -0.80
N ARG A 165 15.70 4.15 -0.78
CA ARG A 165 16.56 3.76 -1.93
C ARG A 165 15.78 3.50 -3.21
N ILE A 166 14.59 2.92 -3.11
CA ILE A 166 13.72 2.71 -4.29
C ILE A 166 13.17 4.06 -4.78
N ALA A 167 12.83 5.00 -3.87
CA ALA A 167 12.41 6.35 -4.24
C ALA A 167 13.52 7.10 -5.01
N GLU A 168 14.79 7.00 -4.57
CA GLU A 168 15.95 7.54 -5.28
C GLU A 168 16.12 6.93 -6.68
N THR A 169 15.87 5.62 -6.82
CA THR A 169 15.87 4.96 -8.13
C THR A 169 14.82 5.57 -9.07
N HIS A 170 13.61 5.81 -8.57
CA HIS A 170 12.55 6.45 -9.34
C HIS A 170 12.84 7.93 -9.63
N GLU A 171 13.51 8.65 -8.73
CA GLU A 171 14.00 10.02 -8.99
C GLU A 171 14.92 10.05 -10.20
N HIS A 172 15.92 9.16 -10.23
CA HIS A 172 16.84 9.07 -11.36
C HIS A 172 16.11 8.74 -12.67
N LEU A 173 15.17 7.80 -12.64
CA LEU A 173 14.35 7.46 -13.82
C LEU A 173 13.50 8.65 -14.29
N ALA A 174 12.90 9.40 -13.37
CA ALA A 174 12.12 10.59 -13.71
C ALA A 174 12.98 11.68 -14.40
N GLN A 175 14.21 11.88 -13.94
CA GLN A 175 15.16 12.80 -14.57
C GLN A 175 15.53 12.38 -15.99
N VAL A 176 15.77 11.08 -16.20
CA VAL A 176 16.06 10.53 -17.55
C VAL A 176 14.86 10.68 -18.48
N GLU A 177 13.65 10.43 -18.00
CA GLU A 177 12.41 10.62 -18.77
C GLU A 177 12.24 12.08 -19.19
N LEU A 178 12.47 13.03 -18.27
CA LEU A 178 12.37 14.47 -18.55
C LEU A 178 13.39 14.92 -19.62
N GLN A 179 14.65 14.47 -19.52
CA GLN A 179 15.69 14.78 -20.50
C GLN A 179 15.36 14.25 -21.89
N ARG A 180 14.75 13.07 -21.99
CA ARG A 180 14.31 12.51 -23.28
C ARG A 180 13.20 13.34 -23.92
N GLN A 181 12.24 13.83 -23.13
CA GLN A 181 11.16 14.67 -23.63
C GLN A 181 11.66 16.02 -24.15
N GLN A 182 12.70 16.59 -23.53
CA GLN A 182 13.29 17.87 -23.96
C GLN A 182 14.13 17.76 -25.25
N ARG A 183 14.49 16.55 -25.69
CA ARG A 183 15.26 16.30 -26.90
C ARG A 183 14.42 15.96 -28.13
N GLN A 184 13.09 15.82 -27.96
CA GLN A 184 12.12 15.60 -29.04
C GLN A 184 11.46 16.91 -29.47
#